data_9cab8230e099ab7fb6ed1b378e2462c3
#
_entry.id   9cab8230e099ab7fb6ed1b378e2462c3
#
_cell.length_a   1.000
_cell.length_b   1.000
_cell.length_c   1.000
_cell.angle_alpha   90.00
_cell.angle_beta   90.00
_cell.angle_gamma   90.00
#
_symmetry.space_group_name_H-M   'P 1'
#
loop_
_entity.id
_entity.type
_entity.pdbx_description
1 polymer ?
#
loop_
_entity_poly.entity_id
_entity_poly.type
_entity_poly.pdbx_seq_one_letter_code
_entity_poly.pdbx_strand_id
1 'polypeptide(L)'
;MSTGRHKQERGVGLQPLDEINGYQVRPGFYNRDGATATTRGVSFTIHSFGATACYLLLFRPQEKEPYVTLKYPEAYHIGNTYSMFVFGLKIEEFEYAFQLDGPYDEKKGLLFKKENVLLDPYARAVTGQRNWGERPEGGADFIYHARVVENNFDWGDIRPTEHPFEDLVIYEMHVRGFTKDASSGVTPGAEGTYEGPVSYTHLRAHETSLHL
;
A
#
# COMPACT_ATOMS: atom_id res chain seq x y z
N MET A 1 33.69 6.32 -7.43
CA MET A 1 33.56 5.65 -6.14
C MET A 1 32.76 6.57 -5.21
N SER A 2 31.49 6.38 -5.10
CA SER A 2 30.65 6.98 -4.05
C SER A 2 29.56 5.98 -3.74
N THR A 3 29.79 5.23 -2.69
CA THR A 3 28.85 4.27 -2.12
C THR A 3 27.69 5.05 -1.51
N GLY A 4 26.54 5.04 -2.19
CA GLY A 4 25.26 5.49 -1.64
C GLY A 4 24.86 4.63 -0.45
N ARG A 5 25.39 4.92 0.71
CA ARG A 5 24.89 4.40 1.98
C ARG A 5 23.50 4.99 2.18
N HIS A 6 22.44 4.20 1.96
CA HIS A 6 21.20 4.44 2.64
C HIS A 6 21.51 4.59 4.13
N LYS A 7 21.42 5.84 4.62
CA LYS A 7 21.42 6.10 6.05
C LYS A 7 20.22 5.39 6.62
N GLN A 8 20.43 4.19 7.19
CA GLN A 8 19.54 3.69 8.22
C GLN A 8 19.37 4.84 9.22
N GLU A 9 18.21 5.43 9.27
CA GLU A 9 17.86 6.36 10.34
C GLU A 9 18.04 5.58 11.64
N ARG A 10 19.16 5.81 12.30
CA ARG A 10 19.44 5.24 13.61
C ARG A 10 18.33 5.76 14.50
N GLY A 11 17.44 4.87 14.94
CA GLY A 11 16.32 5.18 15.81
C GLY A 11 16.79 5.62 17.19
N VAL A 12 17.49 6.72 17.25
CA VAL A 12 17.81 7.40 18.50
C VAL A 12 16.50 7.99 19.01
N GLY A 13 15.93 7.39 20.04
CA GLY A 13 14.87 7.99 20.83
C GLY A 13 13.43 7.50 20.62
N LEU A 14 13.14 6.50 19.77
CA LEU A 14 11.80 5.91 19.74
C LEU A 14 11.57 5.08 21.02
N GLN A 15 10.94 5.68 22.03
CA GLN A 15 10.49 4.98 23.23
C GLN A 15 8.97 4.92 23.23
N PRO A 16 8.37 3.84 23.75
CA PRO A 16 6.94 3.80 24.01
C PRO A 16 6.53 4.94 24.95
N LEU A 17 5.33 5.48 24.72
CA LEU A 17 4.73 6.49 25.60
C LEU A 17 3.47 5.96 26.28
N ASP A 18 2.75 5.07 25.58
CA ASP A 18 1.49 4.50 26.07
C ASP A 18 1.43 3.00 25.77
N GLU A 19 0.44 2.34 26.37
CA GLU A 19 0.09 0.95 26.08
C GLU A 19 -1.41 0.84 25.78
N ILE A 20 -1.74 0.17 24.68
CA ILE A 20 -3.12 -0.05 24.23
C ILE A 20 -3.31 -1.54 23.92
N ASN A 21 -4.21 -2.20 24.63
CA ASN A 21 -4.54 -3.62 24.42
C ASN A 21 -3.30 -4.54 24.37
N GLY A 22 -2.30 -4.27 25.24
CA GLY A 22 -1.07 -5.05 25.34
C GLY A 22 0.03 -4.65 24.34
N TYR A 23 -0.21 -3.64 23.51
CA TYR A 23 0.79 -3.09 22.59
C TYR A 23 1.36 -1.79 23.08
N GLN A 24 2.68 -1.69 23.08
CA GLN A 24 3.38 -0.44 23.33
C GLN A 24 3.24 0.47 22.12
N VAL A 25 2.85 1.72 22.34
CA VAL A 25 2.57 2.68 21.26
C VAL A 25 3.15 4.07 21.58
N ARG A 26 3.19 4.90 20.54
CA ARG A 26 3.50 6.33 20.62
C ARG A 26 2.93 7.07 19.40
N PRO A 27 2.96 8.42 19.31
CA PRO A 27 2.71 9.14 18.06
C PRO A 27 3.59 8.63 16.93
N GLY A 28 3.00 8.44 15.76
CA GLY A 28 3.68 7.94 14.57
C GLY A 28 4.36 9.02 13.73
N PHE A 29 4.60 8.71 12.46
CA PHE A 29 5.28 9.60 11.51
C PHE A 29 4.27 10.37 10.68
N TYR A 30 3.82 11.54 11.16
CA TYR A 30 2.76 12.35 10.53
C TYR A 30 3.07 12.82 9.11
N ASN A 31 4.31 12.78 8.68
CA ASN A 31 4.75 13.16 7.35
C ASN A 31 4.86 11.99 6.37
N ARG A 32 4.38 10.80 6.75
CA ARG A 32 4.42 9.59 5.92
C ARG A 32 3.08 8.86 6.03
N ASP A 33 2.23 9.04 5.02
CA ASP A 33 0.96 8.34 4.93
C ASP A 33 1.14 6.84 4.74
N GLY A 34 0.15 6.08 5.21
CA GLY A 34 0.16 4.64 5.17
C GLY A 34 1.01 3.99 6.25
N ALA A 35 1.42 2.75 6.02
CA ALA A 35 2.24 1.99 6.93
C ALA A 35 3.73 2.11 6.61
N THR A 36 4.52 2.49 7.59
CA THR A 36 5.98 2.59 7.48
C THR A 36 6.66 1.66 8.48
N ALA A 37 7.30 0.61 7.98
CA ALA A 37 8.04 -0.35 8.78
C ALA A 37 9.40 0.20 9.22
N THR A 38 9.81 -0.20 10.42
CA THR A 38 11.13 0.00 10.99
C THR A 38 11.58 -1.26 11.71
N THR A 39 12.82 -1.35 12.14
CA THR A 39 13.35 -2.47 12.94
C THR A 39 12.68 -2.61 14.31
N ARG A 40 11.90 -1.61 14.77
CA ARG A 40 11.27 -1.59 16.11
C ARG A 40 9.76 -1.77 16.08
N GLY A 41 9.14 -1.67 14.92
CA GLY A 41 7.69 -1.74 14.74
C GLY A 41 7.24 -0.96 13.51
N VAL A 42 5.97 -0.61 13.46
CA VAL A 42 5.34 0.01 12.30
C VAL A 42 4.59 1.29 12.69
N SER A 43 4.78 2.35 11.92
CA SER A 43 3.97 3.56 11.98
C SER A 43 2.81 3.45 11.01
N PHE A 44 1.60 3.73 11.48
CA PHE A 44 0.39 3.78 10.66
C PHE A 44 -0.17 5.19 10.69
N THR A 45 -0.28 5.82 9.53
CA THR A 45 -0.74 7.20 9.37
C THR A 45 -1.84 7.26 8.34
N ILE A 46 -2.96 7.86 8.72
CA ILE A 46 -4.12 8.07 7.84
C ILE A 46 -4.66 9.49 7.99
N HIS A 47 -5.01 10.09 6.86
CA HIS A 47 -5.69 11.38 6.82
C HIS A 47 -7.19 11.17 6.65
N SER A 48 -7.99 11.83 7.50
CA SER A 48 -9.45 11.77 7.39
C SER A 48 -10.10 13.07 7.86
N PHE A 49 -10.69 13.79 6.90
CA PHE A 49 -11.46 14.98 7.20
C PHE A 49 -12.78 14.60 7.87
N GLY A 50 -13.03 15.15 9.06
CA GLY A 50 -14.30 15.00 9.77
C GLY A 50 -14.44 13.73 10.62
N ALA A 51 -13.46 12.82 10.62
CA ALA A 51 -13.47 11.70 11.57
C ALA A 51 -13.30 12.20 13.01
N THR A 52 -14.03 11.60 13.94
CA THR A 52 -13.95 11.87 15.37
C THR A 52 -13.17 10.79 16.14
N ALA A 53 -12.99 9.63 15.54
CA ALA A 53 -12.14 8.57 16.05
C ALA A 53 -11.58 7.70 14.92
N CYS A 54 -10.38 7.15 15.15
CA CYS A 54 -9.71 6.21 14.27
C CYS A 54 -9.32 4.95 15.05
N TYR A 55 -9.44 3.82 14.40
CA TYR A 55 -9.07 2.51 14.93
C TYR A 55 -8.20 1.78 13.91
N LEU A 56 -7.10 1.22 14.37
CA LEU A 56 -6.28 0.29 13.61
C LEU A 56 -6.71 -1.13 13.96
N LEU A 57 -7.07 -1.90 12.93
CA LEU A 57 -7.43 -3.31 13.05
C LEU A 57 -6.25 -4.14 12.56
N LEU A 58 -5.81 -5.09 13.37
CA LEU A 58 -4.77 -6.05 12.99
C LEU A 58 -5.38 -7.44 12.86
N PHE A 59 -5.11 -8.10 11.74
CA PHE A 59 -5.60 -9.42 11.38
C PHE A 59 -4.43 -10.39 11.28
N ARG A 60 -4.66 -11.65 11.62
CA ARG A 60 -3.75 -12.71 11.19
C ARG A 60 -3.86 -12.87 9.67
N PRO A 61 -2.77 -13.25 8.98
CA PRO A 61 -2.83 -13.44 7.54
C PRO A 61 -4.00 -14.34 7.12
N GLN A 62 -4.84 -13.83 6.22
CA GLN A 62 -6.04 -14.49 5.68
C GLN A 62 -7.21 -14.72 6.67
N GLU A 63 -7.15 -14.21 7.87
CA GLU A 63 -8.29 -14.21 8.79
C GLU A 63 -9.22 -13.04 8.53
N LYS A 64 -10.53 -13.25 8.73
CA LYS A 64 -11.56 -12.22 8.49
C LYS A 64 -11.76 -11.31 9.70
N GLU A 65 -11.52 -11.83 10.89
CA GLU A 65 -11.74 -11.11 12.14
C GLU A 65 -10.42 -10.54 12.68
N PRO A 66 -10.40 -9.30 13.14
CA PRO A 66 -9.21 -8.73 13.74
C PRO A 66 -8.91 -9.42 15.08
N TYR A 67 -7.66 -9.82 15.29
CA TYR A 67 -7.25 -10.34 16.60
C TYR A 67 -7.02 -9.22 17.62
N VAL A 68 -6.85 -7.98 17.17
CA VAL A 68 -6.79 -6.79 18.02
C VAL A 68 -7.25 -5.55 17.27
N THR A 69 -7.93 -4.66 17.99
CA THR A 69 -8.30 -3.32 17.53
C THR A 69 -7.67 -2.29 18.46
N LEU A 70 -6.88 -1.38 17.89
CA LEU A 70 -6.19 -0.33 18.62
C LEU A 70 -6.83 1.03 18.30
N LYS A 71 -7.48 1.63 19.29
CA LYS A 71 -8.02 2.99 19.14
C LYS A 71 -6.89 4.00 19.24
N TYR A 72 -6.82 4.93 18.29
CA TYR A 72 -5.87 6.03 18.34
C TYR A 72 -6.19 6.94 19.53
N PRO A 73 -5.22 7.23 20.43
CA PRO A 73 -5.39 8.28 21.42
C PRO A 73 -5.66 9.63 20.78
N GLU A 74 -6.43 10.47 21.45
CA GLU A 74 -6.71 11.83 20.96
C GLU A 74 -5.42 12.64 20.74
N ALA A 75 -4.43 12.45 21.61
CA ALA A 75 -3.11 13.07 21.49
C ALA A 75 -2.31 12.62 20.24
N TYR A 76 -2.76 11.57 19.54
CA TYR A 76 -2.13 11.05 18.32
C TYR A 76 -2.86 11.53 17.05
N HIS A 77 -3.64 12.59 17.18
CA HIS A 77 -4.37 13.23 16.13
C HIS A 77 -3.94 14.70 15.99
N ILE A 78 -3.48 15.10 14.81
CA ILE A 78 -3.06 16.47 14.51
C ILE A 78 -3.80 16.93 13.24
N GLY A 79 -4.66 17.96 13.39
CA GLY A 79 -5.50 18.44 12.28
C GLY A 79 -6.47 17.35 11.82
N ASN A 80 -6.26 16.80 10.62
CA ASN A 80 -7.05 15.68 10.06
C ASN A 80 -6.24 14.39 9.98
N THR A 81 -5.06 14.33 10.60
CA THR A 81 -4.14 13.20 10.45
C THR A 81 -4.02 12.44 11.77
N TYR A 82 -4.35 11.16 11.72
CA TYR A 82 -4.12 10.19 12.78
C TYR A 82 -2.82 9.46 12.51
N SER A 83 -1.92 9.40 13.49
CA SER A 83 -0.65 8.68 13.34
C SER A 83 -0.23 7.99 14.61
N MET A 84 0.01 6.67 14.54
CA MET A 84 0.40 5.85 15.66
C MET A 84 1.50 4.88 15.27
N PHE A 85 2.55 4.83 16.07
CA PHE A 85 3.60 3.83 15.97
C PHE A 85 3.30 2.70 16.96
N VAL A 86 3.27 1.47 16.44
CA VAL A 86 3.05 0.25 17.24
C VAL A 86 4.36 -0.54 17.27
N PHE A 87 4.88 -0.75 18.48
CA PHE A 87 6.14 -1.47 18.69
C PHE A 87 5.96 -2.99 18.56
N GLY A 88 7.04 -3.67 18.18
CA GLY A 88 7.13 -5.13 18.19
C GLY A 88 6.34 -5.84 17.10
N LEU A 89 5.69 -5.12 16.19
CA LEU A 89 5.03 -5.72 15.05
C LEU A 89 6.05 -6.24 14.03
N LYS A 90 5.85 -7.48 13.58
CA LYS A 90 6.60 -8.09 12.47
C LYS A 90 5.70 -8.16 11.25
N ILE A 91 6.14 -7.60 10.15
CA ILE A 91 5.33 -7.34 8.96
C ILE A 91 4.75 -8.61 8.30
N GLU A 92 5.37 -9.75 8.53
CA GLU A 92 4.93 -11.04 8.01
C GLU A 92 3.78 -11.66 8.82
N GLU A 93 3.58 -11.20 10.07
CA GLU A 93 2.66 -11.83 11.04
C GLU A 93 1.28 -11.19 11.05
N PHE A 94 1.06 -10.09 10.28
CA PHE A 94 -0.22 -9.39 10.30
C PHE A 94 -0.59 -8.77 8.95
N GLU A 95 -1.89 -8.55 8.81
CA GLU A 95 -2.55 -7.68 7.85
C GLU A 95 -3.28 -6.58 8.62
N TYR A 96 -3.61 -5.46 7.99
CA TYR A 96 -4.26 -4.38 8.69
C TYR A 96 -5.34 -3.69 7.86
N ALA A 97 -6.25 -3.02 8.57
CA ALA A 97 -7.24 -2.12 8.02
C ALA A 97 -7.56 -1.02 9.04
N PHE A 98 -8.38 -0.07 8.64
CA PHE A 98 -8.87 0.98 9.52
C PHE A 98 -10.37 0.91 9.73
N GLN A 99 -10.83 1.46 10.86
CA GLN A 99 -12.20 1.90 11.05
C GLN A 99 -12.18 3.36 11.47
N LEU A 100 -13.10 4.13 10.92
CA LEU A 100 -13.25 5.56 11.23
C LEU A 100 -14.66 5.81 11.76
N ASP A 101 -14.75 6.56 12.84
CA ASP A 101 -16.01 7.03 13.40
C ASP A 101 -16.16 8.52 13.15
N GLY A 102 -17.40 9.01 13.04
CA GLY A 102 -17.68 10.40 12.76
C GLY A 102 -19.14 10.64 12.41
N PRO A 103 -19.51 11.88 12.05
CA PRO A 103 -20.87 12.21 11.68
C PRO A 103 -21.28 11.55 10.36
N TYR A 104 -22.56 11.17 10.27
CA TYR A 104 -23.19 10.78 9.01
C TYR A 104 -24.04 11.95 8.49
N ASP A 105 -23.56 12.65 7.48
CA ASP A 105 -24.24 13.79 6.84
C ASP A 105 -23.97 13.80 5.33
N GLU A 106 -24.88 13.23 4.56
CA GLU A 106 -24.76 13.13 3.10
C GLU A 106 -24.62 14.48 2.40
N LYS A 107 -25.26 15.52 2.94
CA LYS A 107 -25.20 16.87 2.34
C LYS A 107 -23.82 17.49 2.46
N LYS A 108 -23.06 17.10 3.47
CA LYS A 108 -21.69 17.55 3.69
C LYS A 108 -20.65 16.56 3.16
N GLY A 109 -21.08 15.44 2.58
CA GLY A 109 -20.19 14.37 2.13
C GLY A 109 -19.53 13.61 3.27
N LEU A 110 -20.08 13.67 4.49
CA LEU A 110 -19.57 12.93 5.64
C LEU A 110 -20.36 11.63 5.78
N LEU A 111 -19.74 10.50 5.46
CA LEU A 111 -20.41 9.20 5.38
C LEU A 111 -19.79 8.18 6.34
N PHE A 112 -19.46 8.63 7.56
CA PHE A 112 -18.82 7.75 8.53
C PHE A 112 -19.78 6.69 9.05
N LYS A 113 -19.32 5.44 9.04
CA LYS A 113 -19.96 4.28 9.65
C LYS A 113 -18.87 3.46 10.32
N LYS A 114 -18.88 3.44 11.64
CA LYS A 114 -17.83 2.80 12.44
C LYS A 114 -17.66 1.31 12.13
N GLU A 115 -18.73 0.63 11.74
CA GLU A 115 -18.73 -0.78 11.37
C GLU A 115 -17.99 -1.08 10.07
N ASN A 116 -17.78 -0.06 9.22
CA ASN A 116 -17.08 -0.26 7.95
C ASN A 116 -15.59 -0.47 8.17
N VAL A 117 -15.08 -1.59 7.67
CA VAL A 117 -13.64 -1.84 7.57
C VAL A 117 -13.11 -1.20 6.29
N LEU A 118 -12.13 -0.32 6.44
CA LEU A 118 -11.59 0.50 5.37
C LEU A 118 -10.17 0.06 5.03
N LEU A 119 -9.94 -0.21 3.75
CA LEU A 119 -8.59 -0.43 3.23
C LEU A 119 -7.80 0.88 3.32
N ASP A 120 -6.53 0.77 3.69
CA ASP A 120 -5.62 1.91 3.64
C ASP A 120 -5.45 2.40 2.18
N PRO A 121 -5.79 3.65 1.87
CA PRO A 121 -5.61 4.19 0.51
C PRO A 121 -4.13 4.25 0.09
N TYR A 122 -3.21 4.20 1.04
CA TYR A 122 -1.75 4.17 0.80
C TYR A 122 -1.15 2.77 0.90
N ALA A 123 -1.98 1.72 0.94
CA ALA A 123 -1.51 0.34 1.01
C ALA A 123 -0.62 -0.01 -0.18
N ARG A 124 0.57 -0.54 0.09
CA ARG A 124 1.51 -1.00 -0.95
C ARG A 124 1.23 -2.42 -1.43
N ALA A 125 0.51 -3.20 -0.62
CA ALA A 125 0.01 -4.52 -0.99
C ALA A 125 -1.36 -4.74 -0.36
N VAL A 126 -2.20 -5.47 -1.06
CA VAL A 126 -3.57 -5.80 -0.67
C VAL A 126 -3.72 -7.31 -0.67
N THR A 127 -4.37 -7.84 0.35
CA THR A 127 -4.71 -9.25 0.48
C THR A 127 -6.21 -9.45 0.42
N GLY A 128 -6.62 -10.73 0.37
CA GLY A 128 -8.02 -11.09 0.39
C GLY A 128 -8.52 -11.70 -0.90
N GLN A 129 -7.90 -11.45 -2.03
CA GLN A 129 -8.20 -12.11 -3.30
C GLN A 129 -7.16 -13.20 -3.58
N ARG A 130 -7.56 -14.47 -3.43
CA ARG A 130 -6.65 -15.61 -3.63
C ARG A 130 -6.35 -15.87 -5.10
N ASN A 131 -7.39 -15.80 -5.93
CA ASN A 131 -7.29 -16.04 -7.37
C ASN A 131 -7.70 -14.79 -8.13
N TRP A 132 -6.82 -14.31 -8.97
CA TRP A 132 -7.09 -13.12 -9.76
C TRP A 132 -8.23 -13.40 -10.76
N GLY A 133 -9.22 -12.50 -10.83
CA GLY A 133 -10.37 -12.63 -11.72
C GLY A 133 -11.53 -13.43 -11.15
N GLU A 134 -11.38 -14.15 -10.07
CA GLU A 134 -12.47 -14.76 -9.33
C GLU A 134 -13.18 -13.71 -8.46
N ARG A 135 -14.52 -13.78 -8.43
CA ARG A 135 -15.26 -12.99 -7.43
C ARG A 135 -15.04 -13.64 -6.08
N PRO A 136 -14.72 -12.84 -5.04
CA PRO A 136 -14.63 -13.39 -3.70
C PRO A 136 -15.92 -14.11 -3.32
N GLU A 137 -15.81 -15.29 -2.74
CA GLU A 137 -16.95 -15.96 -2.12
C GLU A 137 -17.44 -15.08 -0.98
N GLY A 138 -18.72 -14.71 -0.96
CA GLY A 138 -19.30 -13.85 0.07
C GLY A 138 -19.74 -12.47 -0.42
N GLY A 139 -19.49 -12.09 -1.66
CA GLY A 139 -20.03 -10.85 -2.25
C GLY A 139 -19.61 -9.58 -1.48
N ALA A 140 -20.59 -8.86 -0.90
CA ALA A 140 -20.35 -7.63 -0.15
C ALA A 140 -19.60 -7.82 1.19
N ASP A 141 -19.53 -9.04 1.70
CA ASP A 141 -18.87 -9.35 2.97
C ASP A 141 -17.36 -9.60 2.83
N PHE A 142 -16.83 -9.43 1.63
CA PHE A 142 -15.42 -9.60 1.40
C PHE A 142 -14.64 -8.35 1.82
N ILE A 143 -13.73 -8.52 2.76
CA ILE A 143 -12.90 -7.44 3.29
C ILE A 143 -11.48 -7.59 2.74
N TYR A 144 -11.01 -6.57 2.03
CA TYR A 144 -9.61 -6.47 1.66
C TYR A 144 -8.81 -5.91 2.84
N HIS A 145 -7.66 -6.52 3.11
CA HIS A 145 -6.71 -6.01 4.09
C HIS A 145 -5.47 -5.47 3.38
N ALA A 146 -4.85 -4.49 4.01
CA ALA A 146 -3.56 -3.99 3.60
C ALA A 146 -2.43 -4.81 4.21
N ARG A 147 -1.31 -4.91 3.50
CA ARG A 147 -0.06 -5.47 4.02
C ARG A 147 1.05 -4.44 4.00
N VAL A 148 1.87 -4.51 5.02
CA VAL A 148 3.15 -3.79 5.06
C VAL A 148 4.16 -4.58 4.27
N VAL A 149 4.82 -3.94 3.32
CA VAL A 149 5.88 -4.55 2.51
C VAL A 149 7.14 -3.69 2.58
N GLU A 150 8.28 -4.33 2.68
CA GLU A 150 9.56 -3.64 2.55
C GLU A 150 9.86 -3.34 1.09
N ASN A 151 10.41 -2.16 0.85
CA ASN A 151 10.90 -1.80 -0.48
C ASN A 151 12.39 -2.14 -0.55
N ASN A 152 12.68 -3.43 -0.66
CA ASN A 152 14.04 -3.99 -0.69
C ASN A 152 14.39 -4.61 -2.04
N PHE A 153 13.71 -4.18 -3.11
CA PHE A 153 14.02 -4.65 -4.45
C PHE A 153 15.46 -4.27 -4.81
N ASP A 154 16.26 -5.28 -5.12
CA ASP A 154 17.64 -5.08 -5.57
C ASP A 154 17.66 -4.78 -7.08
N TRP A 155 17.98 -3.54 -7.41
CA TRP A 155 18.14 -3.09 -8.78
C TRP A 155 19.47 -3.54 -9.42
N GLY A 156 20.36 -4.17 -8.65
CA GLY A 156 21.69 -4.56 -9.09
C GLY A 156 22.48 -3.34 -9.59
N ASP A 157 23.10 -3.48 -10.78
CA ASP A 157 23.89 -2.42 -11.41
C ASP A 157 23.05 -1.47 -12.29
N ILE A 158 21.72 -1.63 -12.29
CA ILE A 158 20.82 -0.76 -13.07
C ILE A 158 20.86 0.65 -12.49
N ARG A 159 21.22 1.61 -13.33
CA ARG A 159 21.16 3.03 -12.98
C ARG A 159 19.94 3.68 -13.62
N PRO A 160 19.26 4.61 -12.94
CA PRO A 160 18.25 5.44 -13.57
C PRO A 160 18.82 6.11 -14.83
N THR A 161 18.05 6.17 -15.89
CA THR A 161 18.42 6.94 -17.08
C THR A 161 18.33 8.43 -16.74
N GLU A 162 19.42 9.15 -17.00
CA GLU A 162 19.49 10.62 -16.77
C GLU A 162 19.00 11.37 -18.02
N HIS A 163 17.81 11.01 -18.54
CA HIS A 163 17.20 11.75 -19.64
C HIS A 163 16.42 12.94 -19.09
N PRO A 164 16.58 14.15 -19.69
CA PRO A 164 15.72 15.28 -19.39
C PRO A 164 14.24 14.91 -19.61
N PHE A 165 13.35 15.46 -18.79
CA PHE A 165 11.91 15.13 -18.88
C PHE A 165 11.33 15.50 -20.25
N GLU A 166 11.81 16.57 -20.88
CA GLU A 166 11.43 17.05 -22.20
C GLU A 166 11.78 16.07 -23.34
N ASP A 167 12.73 15.16 -23.11
CA ASP A 167 13.14 14.15 -24.09
C ASP A 167 12.39 12.82 -23.92
N LEU A 168 11.48 12.73 -22.94
CA LEU A 168 10.74 11.50 -22.67
C LEU A 168 9.52 11.38 -23.58
N VAL A 169 9.34 10.20 -24.15
CA VAL A 169 8.08 9.79 -24.75
C VAL A 169 7.38 8.82 -23.79
N ILE A 170 6.21 9.22 -23.28
CA ILE A 170 5.43 8.41 -22.36
C ILE A 170 4.35 7.67 -23.14
N TYR A 171 4.39 6.33 -23.07
CA TYR A 171 3.37 5.47 -23.65
C TYR A 171 2.54 4.83 -22.54
N GLU A 172 1.29 5.27 -22.40
CA GLU A 172 0.36 4.70 -21.43
C GLU A 172 -0.47 3.60 -22.08
N MET A 173 -0.57 2.44 -21.43
CA MET A 173 -1.34 1.32 -21.93
C MET A 173 -2.01 0.54 -20.80
N HIS A 174 -3.15 -0.06 -21.12
CA HIS A 174 -3.81 -1.00 -20.23
C HIS A 174 -3.17 -2.39 -20.40
N VAL A 175 -2.40 -2.85 -19.40
CA VAL A 175 -1.61 -4.09 -19.47
C VAL A 175 -2.43 -5.29 -20.00
N ARG A 176 -3.62 -5.52 -19.42
CA ARG A 176 -4.46 -6.64 -19.84
C ARG A 176 -5.03 -6.45 -21.24
N GLY A 177 -5.50 -5.25 -21.57
CA GLY A 177 -6.16 -4.97 -22.84
C GLY A 177 -5.18 -4.98 -24.01
N PHE A 178 -3.95 -4.53 -23.78
CA PHE A 178 -2.97 -4.30 -24.84
C PHE A 178 -2.61 -5.55 -25.64
N THR A 179 -2.49 -6.68 -24.97
CA THR A 179 -2.08 -7.95 -25.61
C THR A 179 -3.16 -9.02 -25.61
N LYS A 180 -4.41 -8.71 -25.23
CA LYS A 180 -5.47 -9.71 -25.09
C LYS A 180 -6.06 -10.14 -26.43
N ASP A 181 -5.99 -9.30 -27.44
CA ASP A 181 -6.49 -9.59 -28.78
C ASP A 181 -5.58 -10.61 -29.50
N ALA A 182 -6.18 -11.49 -30.29
CA ALA A 182 -5.45 -12.52 -31.04
C ALA A 182 -4.43 -11.93 -32.03
N SER A 183 -4.69 -10.69 -32.53
CA SER A 183 -3.76 -9.98 -33.40
C SER A 183 -2.48 -9.52 -32.75
N SER A 184 -2.40 -9.60 -31.41
CA SER A 184 -1.23 -9.15 -30.66
C SER A 184 0.04 -9.92 -30.99
N GLY A 185 -0.09 -11.19 -31.42
CA GLY A 185 1.05 -12.04 -31.77
C GLY A 185 1.99 -12.38 -30.63
N VAL A 186 1.58 -12.16 -29.36
CA VAL A 186 2.38 -12.54 -28.19
C VAL A 186 2.36 -14.04 -27.98
N THR A 187 3.35 -14.54 -27.24
CA THR A 187 3.45 -15.97 -26.90
C THR A 187 2.18 -16.45 -26.21
N PRO A 188 1.61 -17.60 -26.59
CA PRO A 188 0.45 -18.19 -25.95
C PRO A 188 0.64 -18.30 -24.43
N GLY A 189 -0.34 -17.81 -23.66
CA GLY A 189 -0.30 -17.73 -22.20
C GLY A 189 0.24 -16.41 -21.64
N ALA A 190 0.89 -15.58 -22.45
CA ALA A 190 1.35 -14.25 -22.07
C ALA A 190 0.30 -13.15 -22.32
N GLU A 191 -0.83 -13.47 -22.99
CA GLU A 191 -1.85 -12.50 -23.35
C GLU A 191 -2.50 -11.87 -22.11
N GLY A 192 -2.48 -10.55 -22.05
CA GLY A 192 -3.07 -9.79 -20.97
C GLY A 192 -2.30 -9.86 -19.65
N THR A 193 -1.06 -10.31 -19.67
CA THR A 193 -0.12 -10.28 -18.53
C THR A 193 0.97 -9.23 -18.74
N TYR A 194 1.80 -8.99 -17.73
CA TYR A 194 2.97 -8.11 -17.87
C TYR A 194 4.03 -8.66 -18.83
N GLU A 195 4.07 -9.98 -19.04
CA GLU A 195 4.98 -10.63 -19.97
C GLU A 195 4.62 -10.31 -21.43
N GLY A 196 3.32 -10.15 -21.73
CA GLY A 196 2.84 -9.85 -23.05
C GLY A 196 3.48 -8.59 -23.67
N PRO A 197 3.43 -7.42 -23.04
CA PRO A 197 4.08 -6.20 -23.54
C PRO A 197 5.61 -6.29 -23.61
N VAL A 198 6.23 -7.05 -22.71
CA VAL A 198 7.68 -7.25 -22.68
C VAL A 198 8.14 -8.27 -23.73
N SER A 199 7.27 -9.20 -24.09
CA SER A 199 7.52 -10.13 -25.18
C SER A 199 7.69 -9.33 -26.47
N TYR A 200 8.87 -9.33 -26.90
CA TYR A 200 9.59 -8.82 -28.04
C TYR A 200 8.86 -8.00 -29.13
N THR A 201 7.64 -8.39 -29.55
CA THR A 201 7.09 -7.95 -30.84
C THR A 201 6.45 -6.57 -30.81
N HIS A 202 5.93 -6.10 -29.70
CA HIS A 202 5.19 -4.85 -29.67
C HIS A 202 6.03 -3.64 -29.29
N LEU A 203 6.91 -3.76 -28.32
CA LEU A 203 7.74 -2.63 -27.91
C LEU A 203 8.95 -2.40 -28.84
N ARG A 204 9.53 -3.47 -29.38
CA ARG A 204 10.65 -3.34 -30.32
C ARG A 204 10.27 -2.95 -31.74
N ALA A 205 9.04 -3.21 -32.18
CA ALA A 205 8.61 -2.84 -33.55
C ALA A 205 8.65 -1.32 -33.79
N HIS A 206 8.50 -0.53 -32.73
CA HIS A 206 8.62 0.93 -32.81
C HIS A 206 10.06 1.44 -32.77
N GLU A 207 10.97 0.67 -32.19
CA GLU A 207 12.39 1.05 -32.12
C GLU A 207 13.17 0.66 -33.38
N THR A 208 12.75 -0.38 -34.09
CA THR A 208 13.48 -0.91 -35.25
C THR A 208 13.11 -0.26 -36.58
N SER A 209 12.02 0.48 -36.66
CA SER A 209 11.62 1.16 -37.89
C SER A 209 12.49 2.37 -38.28
N LEU A 210 13.41 2.77 -37.41
CA LEU A 210 14.34 3.90 -37.60
C LEU A 210 15.75 3.47 -38.00
N HIS A 211 16.02 2.20 -38.18
CA HIS A 211 17.36 1.66 -38.48
C HIS A 211 17.41 0.74 -39.71
N LEU A 212 16.43 0.87 -40.63
CA LEU A 212 16.47 0.22 -41.96
C LEU A 212 16.58 1.25 -43.07
#